data_8863ea91077b78556049fcc9b4602b08
#
_entry.id   8863ea91077b78556049fcc9b4602b08
#
_cell.length_a   1.000
_cell.length_b   1.000
_cell.length_c   1.000
_cell.angle_alpha   90.00
_cell.angle_beta   90.00
_cell.angle_gamma   90.00
#
_symmetry.space_group_name_H-M   'P 1'
#
loop_
_entity.id
_entity.type
_entity.pdbx_description
1 polymer ?
#
loop_
_entity_poly.entity_id
_entity_poly.type
_entity_poly.pdbx_seq_one_letter_code
_entity_poly.pdbx_strand_id
1 'polypeptide(L)'
;MKKVEDYIITIPDFPQPGIMFRDITGVLEDADGLKLAVDELVKLLDGLEFDAIAGAESRGFILGMPLSYLLHKPFIPVRKAGKLPRETVSESYDLEYGKATIEIHKSSIKPGDKIVLVDDLVATGGTLKAAAKLVERLGGEVARIICLLELKGLEGREVFKGYDFKSLIAYEGK
;
A
#
# COMPACT_ATOMS: atom_id res chain seq x y z
N MET A 1 -11.00 23.50 8.30
CA MET A 1 -10.88 22.09 8.74
C MET A 1 -9.58 21.57 8.15
N LYS A 2 -8.71 20.98 8.96
CA LYS A 2 -7.45 20.40 8.46
C LYS A 2 -7.72 19.23 7.52
N LYS A 3 -6.86 19.09 6.49
CA LYS A 3 -6.82 17.94 5.58
C LYS A 3 -5.68 17.02 5.98
N VAL A 4 -5.67 15.80 5.48
CA VAL A 4 -4.56 14.85 5.75
C VAL A 4 -3.22 15.40 5.28
N GLU A 5 -3.21 16.13 4.18
CA GLU A 5 -2.00 16.81 3.64
C GLU A 5 -1.36 17.77 4.64
N ASP A 6 -2.15 18.41 5.52
CA ASP A 6 -1.65 19.38 6.51
C ASP A 6 -0.81 18.72 7.62
N TYR A 7 -0.86 17.40 7.73
CA TYR A 7 -0.08 16.60 8.68
C TYR A 7 1.17 15.97 8.06
N ILE A 8 1.31 16.00 6.72
CA ILE A 8 2.49 15.47 6.05
C ILE A 8 3.63 16.48 6.16
N ILE A 9 4.76 16.02 6.68
CA ILE A 9 5.95 16.85 6.83
C ILE A 9 6.80 16.74 5.57
N THR A 10 7.09 17.87 4.93
CA THR A 10 7.98 17.89 3.79
C THR A 10 9.40 18.23 4.24
N ILE A 11 10.35 17.33 3.96
CA ILE A 11 11.76 17.48 4.27
C ILE A 11 12.52 17.66 2.96
N PRO A 12 13.02 18.88 2.67
CA PRO A 12 13.79 19.11 1.46
C PRO A 12 15.16 18.45 1.56
N ASP A 13 15.71 18.07 0.42
CA ASP A 13 17.06 17.53 0.26
C ASP A 13 17.34 16.28 1.13
N PHE A 14 16.35 15.42 1.30
CA PHE A 14 16.47 14.17 2.04
C PHE A 14 16.03 12.97 1.18
N PRO A 15 16.78 11.85 1.18
CA PRO A 15 18.10 11.61 1.78
C PRO A 15 19.25 12.21 1.00
N GLN A 16 18.98 12.85 -0.13
CA GLN A 16 19.97 13.48 -1.02
C GLN A 16 19.44 14.83 -1.53
N PRO A 17 20.33 15.76 -1.93
CA PRO A 17 19.93 17.01 -2.55
C PRO A 17 18.98 16.81 -3.75
N GLY A 18 17.96 17.65 -3.82
CA GLY A 18 16.94 17.62 -4.89
C GLY A 18 15.74 16.71 -4.63
N ILE A 19 15.75 15.90 -3.57
CA ILE A 19 14.62 15.05 -3.18
C ILE A 19 13.78 15.78 -2.13
N MET A 20 12.47 15.87 -2.41
CA MET A 20 11.47 16.38 -1.46
C MET A 20 10.82 15.20 -0.75
N PHE A 21 11.37 14.78 0.38
CA PHE A 21 10.85 13.66 1.15
C PHE A 21 9.52 14.01 1.81
N ARG A 22 8.54 13.14 1.64
CA ARG A 22 7.19 13.28 2.21
C ARG A 22 7.06 12.34 3.39
N ASP A 23 7.19 12.88 4.59
CA ASP A 23 7.16 12.12 5.82
C ASP A 23 5.73 11.99 6.33
N ILE A 24 5.22 10.76 6.33
CA ILE A 24 3.89 10.44 6.84
C ILE A 24 3.85 10.27 8.37
N THR A 25 5.01 10.26 9.04
CA THR A 25 5.02 10.10 10.50
C THR A 25 4.28 11.23 11.21
N GLY A 26 4.27 12.44 10.64
CA GLY A 26 3.46 13.54 11.14
C GLY A 26 1.95 13.25 11.17
N VAL A 27 1.47 12.42 10.24
CA VAL A 27 0.07 11.92 10.26
C VAL A 27 -0.12 10.93 11.41
N LEU A 28 0.86 10.06 11.65
CA LEU A 28 0.76 8.97 12.63
C LEU A 28 0.91 9.46 14.08
N GLU A 29 1.69 10.53 14.28
CA GLU A 29 1.99 11.11 15.59
C GLU A 29 0.87 12.02 16.13
N ASP A 30 -0.08 12.41 15.30
CA ASP A 30 -1.23 13.23 15.67
C ASP A 30 -2.52 12.38 15.64
N ALA A 31 -3.24 12.35 16.75
CA ALA A 31 -4.43 11.51 16.89
C ALA A 31 -5.55 11.89 15.90
N ASP A 32 -5.73 13.19 15.64
CA ASP A 32 -6.73 13.68 14.67
C ASP A 32 -6.27 13.41 13.25
N GLY A 33 -4.97 13.58 12.97
CA GLY A 33 -4.33 13.28 11.69
C GLY A 33 -4.46 11.81 11.33
N LEU A 34 -4.13 10.92 12.27
CA LEU A 34 -4.26 9.48 12.09
C LEU A 34 -5.71 9.06 11.83
N LYS A 35 -6.63 9.55 12.68
CA LYS A 35 -8.06 9.26 12.51
C LYS A 35 -8.57 9.73 11.15
N LEU A 36 -8.25 10.96 10.77
CA LEU A 36 -8.66 11.54 9.49
C LEU A 36 -8.13 10.72 8.32
N ALA A 37 -6.84 10.34 8.33
CA ALA A 37 -6.24 9.55 7.26
C ALA A 37 -6.94 8.19 7.10
N VAL A 38 -7.20 7.50 8.20
CA VAL A 38 -7.89 6.20 8.18
C VAL A 38 -9.33 6.35 7.68
N ASP A 39 -10.07 7.35 8.17
CA ASP A 39 -11.46 7.61 7.74
C ASP A 39 -11.53 7.94 6.24
N GLU A 40 -10.60 8.73 5.72
CA GLU A 40 -10.55 9.06 4.29
C GLU A 40 -10.14 7.84 3.43
N LEU A 41 -9.24 6.99 3.92
CA LEU A 41 -8.90 5.73 3.23
C LEU A 41 -10.10 4.77 3.20
N VAL A 42 -10.90 4.70 4.26
CA VAL A 42 -12.16 3.93 4.27
C VAL A 42 -13.08 4.39 3.14
N LYS A 43 -13.21 5.70 2.93
CA LYS A 43 -14.05 6.25 1.84
C LYS A 43 -13.59 5.83 0.45
N LEU A 44 -12.28 5.58 0.25
CA LEU A 44 -11.78 5.04 -1.01
C LEU A 44 -12.29 3.63 -1.31
N LEU A 45 -12.84 2.95 -0.31
CA LEU A 45 -13.37 1.59 -0.41
C LEU A 45 -14.91 1.55 -0.40
N ASP A 46 -15.57 2.71 -0.32
CA ASP A 46 -17.03 2.79 -0.32
C ASP A 46 -17.63 2.11 -1.56
N GLY A 47 -18.62 1.26 -1.34
CA GLY A 47 -19.32 0.53 -2.39
C GLY A 47 -18.54 -0.60 -3.04
N LEU A 48 -17.31 -0.88 -2.58
CA LEU A 48 -16.49 -1.97 -3.08
C LEU A 48 -16.76 -3.27 -2.32
N GLU A 49 -17.03 -4.33 -3.04
CA GLU A 49 -17.08 -5.68 -2.48
C GLU A 49 -15.69 -6.30 -2.48
N PHE A 50 -15.22 -6.74 -1.32
CA PHE A 50 -13.94 -7.42 -1.16
C PHE A 50 -13.91 -8.31 0.08
N ASP A 51 -12.98 -9.25 0.12
CA ASP A 51 -12.90 -10.29 1.14
C ASP A 51 -11.80 -10.03 2.18
N ALA A 52 -10.68 -9.45 1.78
CA ALA A 52 -9.55 -9.20 2.65
C ALA A 52 -8.74 -7.97 2.21
N ILE A 53 -7.93 -7.46 3.13
CA ILE A 53 -6.96 -6.39 2.88
C ILE A 53 -5.56 -6.98 3.03
N ALA A 54 -4.70 -6.75 2.03
CA ALA A 54 -3.28 -7.11 2.08
C ALA A 54 -2.43 -5.85 2.11
N GLY A 55 -1.49 -5.79 3.03
CA GLY A 55 -0.59 -4.64 3.19
C GLY A 55 0.88 -5.04 3.11
N ALA A 56 1.69 -4.17 2.49
CA ALA A 56 3.13 -4.39 2.35
C ALA A 56 3.90 -3.91 3.58
N GLU A 57 4.83 -4.76 4.08
CA GLU A 57 5.66 -4.35 5.22
C GLU A 57 6.56 -3.17 4.85
N SER A 58 6.75 -2.25 5.75
CA SER A 58 6.20 -2.23 7.10
C SER A 58 5.07 -1.19 7.23
N ARG A 59 5.16 -0.07 6.52
CA ARG A 59 4.22 1.06 6.67
C ARG A 59 2.83 0.76 6.11
N GLY A 60 2.72 -0.14 5.14
CA GLY A 60 1.42 -0.65 4.68
C GLY A 60 0.64 -1.38 5.77
N PHE A 61 1.31 -1.97 6.75
CA PHE A 61 0.67 -2.60 7.91
C PHE A 61 -0.01 -1.58 8.81
N ILE A 62 0.65 -0.43 9.00
CA ILE A 62 0.15 0.64 9.88
C ILE A 62 -1.21 1.15 9.40
N LEU A 63 -1.40 1.25 8.10
CA LEU A 63 -2.67 1.67 7.49
C LEU A 63 -3.64 0.50 7.26
N GLY A 64 -3.11 -0.65 6.86
CA GLY A 64 -3.92 -1.84 6.56
C GLY A 64 -4.63 -2.41 7.77
N MET A 65 -3.99 -2.44 8.93
CA MET A 65 -4.59 -2.98 10.16
C MET A 65 -5.80 -2.17 10.65
N PRO A 66 -5.75 -0.82 10.76
CA PRO A 66 -6.93 -0.04 11.11
C PRO A 66 -8.09 -0.21 10.12
N LEU A 67 -7.80 -0.28 8.81
CA LEU A 67 -8.82 -0.51 7.79
C LEU A 67 -9.48 -1.88 7.97
N SER A 68 -8.68 -2.94 8.17
CA SER A 68 -9.19 -4.29 8.40
C SER A 68 -10.06 -4.38 9.65
N TYR A 69 -9.62 -3.74 10.74
CA TYR A 69 -10.38 -3.69 11.99
C TYR A 69 -11.72 -2.97 11.82
N LEU A 70 -11.71 -1.76 11.24
CA LEU A 70 -12.93 -0.95 11.07
C LEU A 70 -13.93 -1.60 10.11
N LEU A 71 -13.45 -2.23 9.05
CA LEU A 71 -14.29 -2.84 8.02
C LEU A 71 -14.61 -4.32 8.31
N HIS A 72 -14.15 -4.84 9.45
CA HIS A 72 -14.33 -6.24 9.85
C HIS A 72 -13.85 -7.22 8.76
N LYS A 73 -12.65 -6.98 8.23
CA LYS A 73 -12.02 -7.79 7.19
C LYS A 73 -10.70 -8.39 7.70
N PRO A 74 -10.33 -9.59 7.26
CA PRO A 74 -9.01 -10.13 7.57
C PRO A 74 -7.89 -9.29 6.95
N PHE A 75 -6.73 -9.28 7.63
CA PHE A 75 -5.51 -8.64 7.14
C PHE A 75 -4.49 -9.70 6.71
N ILE A 76 -3.95 -9.54 5.51
CA ILE A 76 -2.93 -10.43 4.92
C ILE A 76 -1.61 -9.67 4.88
N PRO A 77 -0.59 -10.06 5.67
CA PRO A 77 0.71 -9.44 5.61
C PRO A 77 1.47 -9.87 4.36
N VAL A 78 1.90 -8.90 3.57
CA VAL A 78 2.87 -9.08 2.49
C VAL A 78 4.24 -8.72 3.04
N ARG A 79 5.15 -9.69 3.09
CA ARG A 79 6.44 -9.52 3.77
C ARG A 79 7.63 -9.80 2.86
N LYS A 80 8.79 -9.28 3.25
CA LYS A 80 10.07 -9.64 2.62
C LYS A 80 10.34 -11.13 2.80
N ALA A 81 11.01 -11.73 1.82
CA ALA A 81 11.33 -13.15 1.81
C ALA A 81 11.98 -13.62 3.12
N GLY A 82 11.56 -14.79 3.59
CA GLY A 82 12.08 -15.42 4.81
C GLY A 82 11.47 -14.91 6.12
N LYS A 83 10.47 -14.02 6.07
CA LYS A 83 9.81 -13.48 7.27
C LYS A 83 8.54 -14.23 7.69
N LEU A 84 7.94 -14.98 6.77
CA LEU A 84 6.71 -15.72 7.02
C LEU A 84 7.01 -17.19 7.36
N PRO A 85 6.42 -17.74 8.45
CA PRO A 85 6.80 -19.06 8.97
C PRO A 85 6.13 -20.25 8.28
N ARG A 86 5.03 -20.04 7.57
CA ARG A 86 4.28 -21.11 6.88
C ARG A 86 4.67 -21.16 5.40
N GLU A 87 4.11 -22.08 4.64
CA GLU A 87 4.33 -22.18 3.20
C GLU A 87 3.90 -20.88 2.48
N THR A 88 4.79 -20.35 1.64
CA THR A 88 4.61 -19.07 0.94
C THR A 88 4.63 -19.23 -0.57
N VAL A 89 4.09 -18.23 -1.25
CA VAL A 89 4.42 -17.89 -2.63
C VAL A 89 5.18 -16.59 -2.65
N SER A 90 6.13 -16.48 -3.57
CA SER A 90 7.03 -15.33 -3.66
C SER A 90 7.04 -14.70 -5.04
N GLU A 91 7.30 -13.40 -5.09
CA GLU A 91 7.52 -12.62 -6.30
C GLU A 91 8.70 -11.69 -6.11
N SER A 92 9.60 -11.68 -7.10
CA SER A 92 10.73 -10.76 -7.11
C SER A 92 10.46 -9.62 -8.08
N TYR A 93 10.97 -8.44 -7.75
CA TYR A 93 10.88 -7.26 -8.58
C TYR A 93 12.16 -6.44 -8.50
N ASP A 94 12.42 -5.67 -9.55
CA ASP A 94 13.64 -4.87 -9.65
C ASP A 94 13.51 -3.59 -8.80
N LEU A 95 14.59 -3.27 -8.12
CA LEU A 95 14.83 -1.99 -7.47
C LEU A 95 15.79 -1.17 -8.33
N GLU A 96 15.97 0.11 -7.98
CA GLU A 96 17.01 0.93 -8.60
C GLU A 96 18.41 0.26 -8.47
N TYR A 97 18.64 -0.38 -7.32
CA TYR A 97 19.84 -1.18 -7.05
C TYR A 97 19.44 -2.57 -6.55
N GLY A 98 19.56 -3.59 -7.43
CA GLY A 98 19.29 -4.99 -7.07
C GLY A 98 17.83 -5.41 -7.22
N LYS A 99 17.47 -6.47 -6.51
CA LYS A 99 16.13 -7.06 -6.51
C LYS A 99 15.57 -7.16 -5.10
N ALA A 100 14.26 -7.02 -4.97
CA ALA A 100 13.54 -7.36 -3.75
C ALA A 100 12.62 -8.55 -4.02
N THR A 101 12.38 -9.36 -3.00
CA THR A 101 11.44 -10.48 -3.05
C THR A 101 10.46 -10.35 -1.90
N ILE A 102 9.19 -10.42 -2.21
CA ILE A 102 8.10 -10.41 -1.24
C ILE A 102 7.33 -11.72 -1.27
N GLU A 103 6.68 -12.02 -0.17
CA GLU A 103 5.96 -13.27 0.04
C GLU A 103 4.61 -13.03 0.71
N ILE A 104 3.65 -13.93 0.44
CA ILE A 104 2.44 -14.12 1.22
C ILE A 104 2.26 -15.60 1.53
N HIS A 105 1.58 -15.91 2.62
CA HIS A 105 1.23 -17.30 2.92
C HIS A 105 0.30 -17.87 1.85
N LYS A 106 0.62 -19.05 1.38
CA LYS A 106 -0.16 -19.75 0.36
C LYS A 106 -1.61 -19.97 0.76
N SER A 107 -1.86 -20.16 2.06
CA SER A 107 -3.18 -20.37 2.65
C SER A 107 -3.99 -19.10 2.89
N SER A 108 -3.42 -17.90 2.67
CA SER A 108 -4.08 -16.63 3.00
C SER A 108 -5.15 -16.22 1.98
N ILE A 109 -5.08 -16.73 0.75
CA ILE A 109 -5.98 -16.37 -0.34
C ILE A 109 -6.54 -17.67 -0.95
N LYS A 110 -7.84 -17.69 -1.13
CA LYS A 110 -8.54 -18.75 -1.83
C LYS A 110 -8.89 -18.30 -3.25
N PRO A 111 -8.98 -19.22 -4.22
CA PRO A 111 -9.47 -18.86 -5.55
C PRO A 111 -10.82 -18.14 -5.50
N GLY A 112 -10.88 -16.99 -6.18
CA GLY A 112 -12.05 -16.12 -6.22
C GLY A 112 -12.11 -15.05 -5.13
N ASP A 113 -11.24 -15.07 -4.13
CA ASP A 113 -11.17 -14.01 -3.12
C ASP A 113 -10.80 -12.66 -3.77
N LYS A 114 -11.50 -11.62 -3.37
CA LYS A 114 -11.28 -10.24 -3.80
C LYS A 114 -10.45 -9.50 -2.77
N ILE A 115 -9.29 -9.01 -3.17
CA ILE A 115 -8.29 -8.46 -2.27
C ILE A 115 -8.07 -6.98 -2.55
N VAL A 116 -8.11 -6.17 -1.51
CA VAL A 116 -7.63 -4.79 -1.52
C VAL A 116 -6.16 -4.78 -1.13
N LEU A 117 -5.32 -4.17 -1.96
CA LEU A 117 -3.91 -3.94 -1.64
C LEU A 117 -3.72 -2.54 -1.08
N VAL A 118 -2.97 -2.41 0.00
CA VAL A 118 -2.69 -1.11 0.64
C VAL A 118 -1.21 -0.92 0.93
N ASP A 119 -0.73 0.29 0.67
CA ASP A 119 0.57 0.76 1.13
C ASP A 119 0.48 2.23 1.57
N ASP A 120 1.51 2.75 2.20
CA ASP A 120 1.57 4.16 2.59
C ASP A 120 1.85 5.08 1.40
N LEU A 121 2.79 4.68 0.55
CA LEU A 121 3.27 5.49 -0.55
C LEU A 121 3.46 4.65 -1.82
N VAL A 122 3.06 5.21 -2.94
CA VAL A 122 3.39 4.70 -4.27
C VAL A 122 4.37 5.65 -4.96
N ALA A 123 5.58 5.14 -5.21
CA ALA A 123 6.62 5.80 -6.01
C ALA A 123 6.67 5.15 -7.40
N THR A 124 7.46 4.12 -7.59
CA THR A 124 7.55 3.35 -8.85
C THR A 124 6.48 2.26 -8.98
N GLY A 125 5.82 1.91 -7.88
CA GLY A 125 4.75 0.92 -7.86
C GLY A 125 5.20 -0.55 -7.85
N GLY A 126 6.49 -0.83 -7.84
CA GLY A 126 7.03 -2.19 -7.95
C GLY A 126 6.54 -3.15 -6.87
N THR A 127 6.51 -2.71 -5.63
CA THR A 127 6.07 -3.54 -4.48
C THR A 127 4.61 -3.96 -4.61
N LEU A 128 3.70 -3.03 -4.85
CA LEU A 128 2.28 -3.35 -4.99
C LEU A 128 1.98 -4.12 -6.27
N LYS A 129 2.74 -3.89 -7.35
CA LYS A 129 2.62 -4.71 -8.57
C LYS A 129 3.03 -6.15 -8.31
N ALA A 130 4.11 -6.37 -7.58
CA ALA A 130 4.53 -7.72 -7.16
C ALA A 130 3.49 -8.37 -6.23
N ALA A 131 2.92 -7.61 -5.29
CA ALA A 131 1.84 -8.10 -4.44
C ALA A 131 0.58 -8.49 -5.25
N ALA A 132 0.22 -7.71 -6.25
CA ALA A 132 -0.89 -8.03 -7.15
C ALA A 132 -0.68 -9.37 -7.87
N LYS A 133 0.53 -9.60 -8.39
CA LYS A 133 0.89 -10.89 -9.01
C LYS A 133 0.79 -12.07 -8.04
N LEU A 134 1.15 -11.89 -6.77
CA LEU A 134 0.99 -12.92 -5.75
C LEU A 134 -0.46 -13.27 -5.49
N VAL A 135 -1.34 -12.26 -5.40
CA VAL A 135 -2.79 -12.46 -5.26
C VAL A 135 -3.33 -13.28 -6.43
N GLU A 136 -3.01 -12.87 -7.64
CA GLU A 136 -3.47 -13.54 -8.87
C GLU A 136 -2.93 -14.97 -9.01
N ARG A 137 -1.66 -15.20 -8.62
CA ARG A 137 -1.05 -16.53 -8.63
C ARG A 137 -1.76 -17.52 -7.72
N LEU A 138 -2.37 -17.05 -6.63
CA LEU A 138 -3.19 -17.86 -5.73
C LEU A 138 -4.65 -17.98 -6.17
N GLY A 139 -5.00 -17.40 -7.32
CA GLY A 139 -6.36 -17.42 -7.87
C GLY A 139 -7.27 -16.34 -7.32
N GLY A 140 -6.74 -15.40 -6.57
CA GLY A 140 -7.47 -14.21 -6.10
C GLY A 140 -7.58 -13.14 -7.18
N GLU A 141 -8.43 -12.16 -6.92
CA GLU A 141 -8.65 -10.97 -7.74
C GLU A 141 -8.22 -9.73 -6.96
N VAL A 142 -7.50 -8.81 -7.59
CA VAL A 142 -7.21 -7.50 -7.00
C VAL A 142 -8.41 -6.60 -7.20
N ALA A 143 -9.17 -6.38 -6.13
CA ALA A 143 -10.39 -5.56 -6.17
C ALA A 143 -10.06 -4.07 -6.31
N ARG A 144 -9.04 -3.60 -5.60
CA ARG A 144 -8.52 -2.23 -5.65
C ARG A 144 -7.14 -2.15 -5.04
N ILE A 145 -6.32 -1.25 -5.54
CA ILE A 145 -5.05 -0.85 -4.94
C ILE A 145 -5.25 0.55 -4.37
N ILE A 146 -4.90 0.75 -3.10
CA ILE A 146 -5.00 2.06 -2.46
C ILE A 146 -3.67 2.44 -1.77
N CYS A 147 -3.40 3.72 -1.71
CA CYS A 147 -2.31 4.26 -0.90
C CYS A 147 -2.68 5.63 -0.31
N LEU A 148 -1.97 6.01 0.76
CA LEU A 148 -2.12 7.33 1.34
C LEU A 148 -1.55 8.38 0.38
N LEU A 149 -0.38 8.12 -0.18
CA LEU A 149 0.41 9.07 -0.94
C LEU A 149 0.88 8.51 -2.28
N GLU A 150 0.76 9.31 -3.34
CA GLU A 150 1.31 9.01 -4.67
C GLU A 150 2.29 10.09 -5.10
N LEU A 151 3.48 9.68 -5.56
CA LEU A 151 4.46 10.55 -6.21
C LEU A 151 4.34 10.39 -7.73
N LYS A 152 3.57 11.26 -8.38
CA LYS A 152 3.24 11.15 -9.81
C LYS A 152 4.47 11.23 -10.71
N GLY A 153 5.48 12.01 -10.32
CA GLY A 153 6.72 12.15 -11.09
C GLY A 153 7.54 10.87 -11.24
N LEU A 154 7.22 9.81 -10.50
CA LEU A 154 7.84 8.49 -10.60
C LEU A 154 6.99 7.47 -11.38
N GLU A 155 5.86 7.93 -11.92
CA GLU A 155 5.01 7.18 -12.85
C GLU A 155 4.51 5.80 -12.34
N GLY A 156 4.46 5.61 -11.03
CA GLY A 156 4.01 4.35 -10.44
C GLY A 156 2.61 3.91 -10.88
N ARG A 157 1.75 4.88 -11.18
CA ARG A 157 0.40 4.63 -11.72
C ARG A 157 0.41 3.85 -13.03
N GLU A 158 1.44 4.01 -13.86
CA GLU A 158 1.55 3.33 -15.15
C GLU A 158 1.69 1.80 -15.01
N VAL A 159 2.32 1.33 -13.92
CA VAL A 159 2.45 -0.11 -13.68
C VAL A 159 1.13 -0.75 -13.21
N PHE A 160 0.15 0.07 -12.83
CA PHE A 160 -1.17 -0.38 -12.39
C PHE A 160 -2.22 -0.33 -13.51
N LYS A 161 -1.82 -0.13 -14.76
CA LYS A 161 -2.77 -0.24 -15.89
C LYS A 161 -3.50 -1.58 -15.86
N GLY A 162 -4.83 -1.53 -15.89
CA GLY A 162 -5.69 -2.69 -15.74
C GLY A 162 -6.16 -2.97 -14.32
N TYR A 163 -5.65 -2.26 -13.31
CA TYR A 163 -6.13 -2.30 -11.94
C TYR A 163 -6.88 -1.02 -11.57
N ASP A 164 -7.85 -1.14 -10.68
CA ASP A 164 -8.48 0.01 -10.03
C ASP A 164 -7.52 0.55 -8.96
N PHE A 165 -6.87 1.68 -9.22
CA PHE A 165 -5.90 2.31 -8.32
C PHE A 165 -6.40 3.67 -7.85
N LYS A 166 -6.36 3.90 -6.54
CA LYS A 166 -6.69 5.18 -5.93
C LYS A 166 -5.65 5.59 -4.89
N SER A 167 -5.25 6.84 -4.94
CA SER A 167 -4.44 7.50 -3.91
C SER A 167 -5.27 8.54 -3.18
N LEU A 168 -5.02 8.71 -1.88
CA LEU A 168 -5.69 9.77 -1.13
C LEU A 168 -5.09 11.13 -1.45
N ILE A 169 -3.76 11.20 -1.52
CA ILE A 169 -3.00 12.42 -1.84
C ILE A 169 -2.06 12.12 -3.00
N ALA A 170 -1.90 13.07 -3.89
CA ALA A 170 -0.97 12.97 -5.01
C ALA A 170 -0.10 14.23 -5.10
N TYR A 171 1.22 14.05 -5.14
CA TYR A 171 2.18 15.12 -5.40
C TYR A 171 2.73 15.02 -6.81
N GLU A 172 2.85 16.17 -7.50
CA GLU A 172 3.29 16.22 -8.91
C GLU A 172 4.82 16.02 -9.08
N GLY A 173 5.61 16.07 -8.03
CA GLY A 173 7.06 15.91 -8.06
C GLY A 173 7.56 14.49 -7.77
N LYS A 174 8.89 14.39 -7.67
CA LYS A 174 9.63 13.21 -7.20
C LYS A 174 9.87 13.27 -5.70
#